data_bf6b53a98a545019f5368da94c3ca9fc
#
_entry.id   bf6b53a98a545019f5368da94c3ca9fc
#
_cell.length_a   1.000
_cell.length_b   1.000
_cell.length_c   1.000
_cell.angle_alpha   90.00
_cell.angle_beta   90.00
_cell.angle_gamma   90.00
#
_symmetry.space_group_name_H-M   'P 1'
#
loop_
_entity.id
_entity.type
_entity.pdbx_description
1 polymer ?
#
loop_
_entity_poly.entity_id
_entity_poly.type
_entity_poly.pdbx_seq_one_letter_code
_entity_poly.pdbx_strand_id
1 'polypeptide(L)'
;MNYYPSSLPPPQQRGYSYKIKPNIIRTQMADGHVRQRLVNTGTPHELSVTFMFTQSQYQEFMAWYRNDISYGQDWFYMQLLNEYGGTESLCRIQKGELSTSLNCVNSDGPLWSVQCRLDVEPGIGGDEVWIDPEGWDELYVFIWVAYYTDYEWPGIKLKKNKLGYYVFNLSLLRGFPYDGYVEFSNARDLFISNISFYNFDDWRGRIIKVKPDSDEVEYLSWFS
;
A
#
# COMPACT_ATOMS: atom_id res chain seq x y z
N MET A 1 -0.07 -14.72 5.89
CA MET A 1 0.07 -13.63 4.91
C MET A 1 1.11 -14.06 3.89
N ASN A 2 0.88 -13.91 2.59
CA ASN A 2 1.74 -14.52 1.58
C ASN A 2 2.69 -13.47 1.00
N TYR A 3 3.94 -13.87 0.77
CA TYR A 3 4.97 -13.03 0.18
C TYR A 3 5.51 -13.64 -1.11
N TYR A 4 5.91 -12.77 -2.03
CA TYR A 4 6.67 -13.22 -3.18
C TYR A 4 8.04 -13.75 -2.71
N PRO A 5 8.47 -14.95 -3.14
CA PRO A 5 9.71 -15.54 -2.65
C PRO A 5 10.92 -14.66 -2.95
N SER A 6 11.72 -14.37 -1.93
CA SER A 6 12.94 -13.54 -2.06
C SER A 6 14.06 -14.21 -2.88
N SER A 7 13.97 -15.55 -3.06
CA SER A 7 14.85 -16.34 -3.94
C SER A 7 14.60 -16.11 -5.41
N LEU A 8 13.43 -15.59 -5.78
CA LEU A 8 13.05 -15.35 -7.17
C LEU A 8 13.41 -13.94 -7.63
N PRO A 9 13.81 -13.76 -8.89
CA PRO A 9 14.14 -12.43 -9.41
C PRO A 9 12.89 -11.53 -9.49
N PRO A 10 13.08 -10.22 -9.32
CA PRO A 10 11.99 -9.24 -9.47
C PRO A 10 11.51 -9.16 -10.93
N PRO A 11 10.35 -8.53 -11.16
CA PRO A 11 9.85 -8.29 -12.52
C PRO A 11 10.84 -7.51 -13.36
N GLN A 12 10.90 -7.83 -14.65
CA GLN A 12 11.75 -7.12 -15.59
C GLN A 12 11.18 -5.73 -15.91
N GLN A 13 12.07 -4.78 -16.20
CA GLN A 13 11.67 -3.45 -16.67
C GLN A 13 10.94 -3.51 -18.02
N ARG A 14 11.35 -4.42 -18.89
CA ARG A 14 10.70 -4.63 -20.17
C ARG A 14 9.34 -5.30 -19.98
N GLY A 15 8.28 -4.63 -20.41
CA GLY A 15 6.90 -5.09 -20.22
C GLY A 15 6.28 -4.66 -18.89
N TYR A 16 6.99 -3.86 -18.10
CA TYR A 16 6.43 -3.24 -16.90
C TYR A 16 5.53 -2.07 -17.29
N SER A 17 4.24 -2.19 -17.05
CA SER A 17 3.26 -1.15 -17.38
C SER A 17 2.29 -0.94 -16.23
N TYR A 18 2.27 0.27 -15.69
CA TYR A 18 1.43 0.68 -14.58
C TYR A 18 0.24 1.50 -15.09
N LYS A 19 -0.97 1.06 -14.78
CA LYS A 19 -2.20 1.71 -15.20
C LYS A 19 -3.03 2.12 -14.00
N ILE A 20 -3.14 3.42 -13.80
CA ILE A 20 -4.04 4.00 -12.80
C ILE A 20 -5.47 3.90 -13.33
N LYS A 21 -6.35 3.24 -12.58
CA LYS A 21 -7.77 3.18 -12.90
C LYS A 21 -8.49 4.33 -12.19
N PRO A 22 -8.96 5.35 -12.91
CA PRO A 22 -9.74 6.40 -12.28
C PRO A 22 -11.10 5.86 -11.84
N ASN A 23 -11.48 6.11 -10.61
CA ASN A 23 -12.80 5.80 -10.06
C ASN A 23 -13.82 6.87 -10.39
N ILE A 24 -14.03 7.10 -11.67
CA ILE A 24 -14.93 8.13 -12.17
C ILE A 24 -16.09 7.46 -12.90
N ILE A 25 -17.32 7.74 -12.46
CA ILE A 25 -18.51 7.47 -13.26
C ILE A 25 -18.74 8.66 -14.16
N ARG A 26 -18.81 8.39 -15.47
CA ARG A 26 -19.16 9.34 -16.51
C ARG A 26 -20.55 9.01 -17.01
N THR A 27 -21.49 9.94 -16.83
CA THR A 27 -22.86 9.82 -17.30
C THR A 27 -23.12 10.88 -18.38
N GLN A 28 -23.58 10.45 -19.54
CA GLN A 28 -24.02 11.35 -20.61
C GLN A 28 -25.48 11.71 -20.35
N MET A 29 -25.77 12.99 -20.28
CA MET A 29 -27.13 13.50 -20.12
C MET A 29 -27.84 13.65 -21.46
N ALA A 30 -29.15 13.68 -21.45
CA ALA A 30 -29.98 13.78 -22.64
C ALA A 30 -29.80 15.12 -23.44
N ASP A 31 -29.29 16.14 -22.77
CA ASP A 31 -28.93 17.45 -23.30
C ASP A 31 -27.55 17.53 -23.94
N GLY A 32 -26.83 16.41 -24.01
CA GLY A 32 -25.47 16.31 -24.54
C GLY A 32 -24.35 16.65 -23.53
N HIS A 33 -24.68 17.17 -22.37
CA HIS A 33 -23.68 17.40 -21.31
C HIS A 33 -23.19 16.12 -20.68
N VAL A 34 -21.92 16.13 -20.29
CA VAL A 34 -21.29 14.98 -19.61
C VAL A 34 -21.02 15.36 -18.17
N ARG A 35 -21.59 14.57 -17.25
CA ARG A 35 -21.31 14.69 -15.82
C ARG A 35 -20.31 13.62 -15.41
N GLN A 36 -19.25 14.02 -14.71
CA GLN A 36 -18.28 13.09 -14.10
C GLN A 36 -18.30 13.29 -12.60
N ARG A 37 -18.26 12.17 -11.87
CA ARG A 37 -18.11 12.19 -10.41
C ARG A 37 -17.14 11.11 -9.95
N LEU A 38 -16.37 11.43 -8.97
CA LEU A 38 -15.53 10.45 -8.27
C LEU A 38 -16.44 9.53 -7.45
N VAL A 39 -16.23 8.21 -7.54
CA VAL A 39 -17.05 7.20 -6.85
C VAL A 39 -16.35 6.65 -5.62
N ASN A 40 -15.03 6.48 -5.71
CA ASN A 40 -14.22 5.92 -4.64
C ASN A 40 -12.77 6.39 -4.80
N THR A 41 -12.02 6.48 -3.72
CA THR A 41 -10.60 6.89 -3.72
C THR A 41 -9.62 5.71 -3.64
N GLY A 42 -10.09 4.48 -3.47
CA GLY A 42 -9.25 3.31 -3.26
C GLY A 42 -9.49 2.19 -4.28
N THR A 43 -9.27 2.44 -5.57
CA THR A 43 -9.34 1.37 -6.58
C THR A 43 -7.97 0.74 -6.77
N PRO A 44 -7.88 -0.59 -6.79
CA PRO A 44 -6.64 -1.26 -7.16
C PRO A 44 -6.15 -0.79 -8.54
N HIS A 45 -4.86 -0.51 -8.63
CA HIS A 45 -4.21 -0.21 -9.90
C HIS A 45 -3.93 -1.50 -10.66
N GLU A 46 -3.81 -1.40 -11.96
CA GLU A 46 -3.45 -2.53 -12.81
C GLU A 46 -1.99 -2.41 -13.22
N LEU A 47 -1.23 -3.46 -12.93
CA LEU A 47 0.17 -3.56 -13.29
C LEU A 47 0.40 -4.77 -14.16
N SER A 48 0.95 -4.58 -15.36
CA SER A 48 1.43 -5.67 -16.19
C SER A 48 2.91 -5.90 -15.91
N VAL A 49 3.29 -7.15 -15.64
CA VAL A 49 4.65 -7.53 -15.30
C VAL A 49 5.10 -8.75 -16.12
N THR A 50 6.40 -8.81 -16.36
CA THR A 50 7.05 -9.96 -16.99
C THR A 50 8.21 -10.41 -16.11
N PHE A 51 8.23 -11.68 -15.79
CA PHE A 51 9.32 -12.33 -15.07
C PHE A 51 10.14 -13.19 -16.03
N MET A 52 11.42 -13.31 -15.73
CA MET A 52 12.30 -14.26 -16.44
C MET A 52 12.92 -15.19 -15.41
N PHE A 53 12.72 -16.49 -15.63
CA PHE A 53 13.14 -17.54 -14.71
C PHE A 53 14.00 -18.58 -15.41
N THR A 54 14.99 -19.08 -14.69
CA THR A 54 15.61 -20.37 -15.03
C THR A 54 14.63 -21.50 -14.80
N GLN A 55 14.95 -22.71 -15.24
CA GLN A 55 14.07 -23.88 -15.04
C GLN A 55 13.75 -24.13 -13.56
N SER A 56 14.73 -24.00 -12.67
CA SER A 56 14.53 -24.22 -11.23
C SER A 56 13.67 -23.13 -10.61
N GLN A 57 13.93 -21.86 -10.94
CA GLN A 57 13.13 -20.72 -10.49
C GLN A 57 11.68 -20.79 -11.00
N TYR A 58 11.48 -21.23 -12.23
CA TYR A 58 10.14 -21.44 -12.77
C TYR A 58 9.36 -22.50 -11.99
N GLN A 59 10.02 -23.61 -11.62
CA GLN A 59 9.39 -24.65 -10.79
C GLN A 59 9.04 -24.12 -9.41
N GLU A 60 9.92 -23.35 -8.79
CA GLU A 60 9.69 -22.71 -7.49
C GLU A 60 8.54 -21.70 -7.56
N PHE A 61 8.52 -20.84 -8.59
CA PHE A 61 7.43 -19.91 -8.83
C PHE A 61 6.08 -20.63 -9.00
N MET A 62 6.05 -21.72 -9.74
CA MET A 62 4.82 -22.49 -9.97
C MET A 62 4.37 -23.24 -8.71
N ALA A 63 5.29 -23.65 -7.83
CA ALA A 63 4.95 -24.23 -6.53
C ALA A 63 4.32 -23.17 -5.62
N TRP A 64 4.94 -22.01 -5.51
CA TRP A 64 4.42 -20.87 -4.77
C TRP A 64 3.04 -20.43 -5.31
N TYR A 65 2.90 -20.28 -6.63
CA TYR A 65 1.64 -19.89 -7.25
C TYR A 65 0.47 -20.83 -6.92
N ARG A 66 0.75 -22.15 -6.85
CA ARG A 66 -0.29 -23.15 -6.56
C ARG A 66 -0.61 -23.28 -5.07
N ASN A 67 0.44 -23.32 -4.25
CA ASN A 67 0.31 -23.69 -2.85
C ASN A 67 0.10 -22.51 -1.92
N ASP A 68 0.81 -21.40 -2.17
CA ASP A 68 0.83 -20.26 -1.24
C ASP A 68 -0.21 -19.19 -1.60
N ILE A 69 -0.46 -18.98 -2.89
CA ILE A 69 -1.44 -17.97 -3.35
C ILE A 69 -2.65 -18.57 -4.06
N SER A 70 -2.92 -19.86 -3.88
CA SER A 70 -4.16 -20.53 -4.35
C SER A 70 -4.49 -20.20 -5.80
N TYR A 71 -3.55 -20.44 -6.72
CA TYR A 71 -3.66 -20.10 -8.14
C TYR A 71 -3.89 -18.60 -8.42
N GLY A 72 -3.31 -17.74 -7.59
CA GLY A 72 -3.41 -16.28 -7.74
C GLY A 72 -4.70 -15.68 -7.18
N GLN A 73 -5.50 -16.46 -6.43
CA GLN A 73 -6.69 -15.97 -5.75
C GLN A 73 -6.34 -15.11 -4.55
N ASP A 74 -5.30 -15.49 -3.79
CA ASP A 74 -4.91 -14.82 -2.56
C ASP A 74 -4.04 -13.60 -2.84
N TRP A 75 -4.11 -12.65 -1.92
CA TRP A 75 -3.26 -11.49 -1.92
C TRP A 75 -1.87 -11.83 -1.39
N PHE A 76 -0.85 -11.19 -1.93
CA PHE A 76 0.55 -11.35 -1.53
C PHE A 76 1.30 -10.02 -1.60
N TYR A 77 2.36 -9.91 -0.83
CA TYR A 77 3.26 -8.77 -0.85
C TYR A 77 4.41 -8.97 -1.82
N MET A 78 4.77 -7.91 -2.52
CA MET A 78 5.86 -7.91 -3.48
C MET A 78 6.47 -6.51 -3.60
N GLN A 79 7.79 -6.46 -3.79
CA GLN A 79 8.49 -5.22 -4.12
C GLN A 79 8.16 -4.81 -5.56
N LEU A 80 7.52 -3.68 -5.72
CA LEU A 80 7.14 -3.12 -7.01
C LEU A 80 7.64 -1.69 -7.16
N LEU A 81 7.92 -1.29 -8.40
CA LEU A 81 8.19 0.10 -8.74
C LEU A 81 6.86 0.81 -9.01
N ASN A 82 6.57 1.82 -8.24
CA ASN A 82 5.43 2.71 -8.43
C ASN A 82 5.91 4.18 -8.55
N GLU A 83 4.99 5.13 -8.53
CA GLU A 83 5.29 6.55 -8.59
C GLU A 83 6.15 7.08 -7.43
N TYR A 84 6.22 6.34 -6.33
CA TYR A 84 7.01 6.67 -5.12
C TYR A 84 8.37 5.93 -5.08
N GLY A 85 8.70 5.16 -6.11
CA GLY A 85 9.90 4.33 -6.16
C GLY A 85 9.64 2.85 -5.88
N GLY A 86 10.63 2.13 -5.36
CA GLY A 86 10.51 0.72 -4.99
C GLY A 86 9.82 0.58 -3.64
N THR A 87 8.55 0.20 -3.64
CA THR A 87 7.78 -0.02 -2.41
C THR A 87 7.23 -1.44 -2.36
N GLU A 88 7.09 -1.96 -1.16
CA GLU A 88 6.36 -3.19 -0.95
C GLU A 88 4.86 -2.90 -1.16
N SER A 89 4.25 -3.67 -2.02
CA SER A 89 2.87 -3.47 -2.44
C SER A 89 2.08 -4.75 -2.29
N LEU A 90 0.83 -4.62 -1.82
CA LEU A 90 -0.11 -5.73 -1.76
C LEU A 90 -0.70 -5.97 -3.14
N CYS A 91 -0.49 -7.17 -3.65
CA CYS A 91 -0.81 -7.55 -5.02
C CYS A 91 -1.66 -8.80 -5.09
N ARG A 92 -2.37 -8.94 -6.19
CA ARG A 92 -3.08 -10.17 -6.54
C ARG A 92 -3.00 -10.38 -8.04
N ILE A 93 -2.79 -11.62 -8.47
CA ILE A 93 -2.82 -11.95 -9.91
C ILE A 93 -4.26 -11.84 -10.42
N GLN A 94 -4.47 -10.96 -11.40
CA GLN A 94 -5.78 -10.70 -11.95
C GLN A 94 -6.34 -11.96 -12.61
N LYS A 95 -7.51 -12.43 -12.15
CA LYS A 95 -8.17 -13.66 -12.59
C LYS A 95 -7.34 -14.94 -12.45
N GLY A 96 -6.19 -14.91 -11.78
CA GLY A 96 -5.26 -16.02 -11.75
C GLY A 96 -4.60 -16.34 -13.10
N GLU A 97 -4.66 -15.44 -14.08
CA GLU A 97 -4.15 -15.70 -15.43
C GLU A 97 -2.63 -15.50 -15.52
N LEU A 98 -1.94 -16.53 -15.97
CA LEU A 98 -0.50 -16.52 -16.30
C LEU A 98 -0.31 -16.86 -17.77
N SER A 99 0.52 -16.09 -18.47
CA SER A 99 1.00 -16.44 -19.80
C SER A 99 2.46 -16.84 -19.71
N THR A 100 2.76 -18.06 -20.05
CA THR A 100 4.11 -18.61 -19.96
C THR A 100 4.66 -18.95 -21.34
N SER A 101 5.90 -18.62 -21.60
CA SER A 101 6.58 -18.95 -22.84
C SER A 101 8.04 -19.31 -22.60
N LEU A 102 8.53 -20.26 -23.40
CA LEU A 102 9.95 -20.55 -23.42
C LEU A 102 10.64 -19.53 -24.34
N ASN A 103 11.57 -18.77 -23.80
CA ASN A 103 12.15 -17.63 -24.51
C ASN A 103 13.42 -18.00 -25.26
N CYS A 104 14.31 -18.75 -24.62
CA CYS A 104 15.51 -19.28 -25.25
C CYS A 104 16.05 -20.49 -24.46
N VAL A 105 16.91 -21.25 -25.10
CA VAL A 105 17.69 -22.28 -24.43
C VAL A 105 19.16 -21.88 -24.59
N ASN A 106 19.76 -21.43 -23.50
CA ASN A 106 21.19 -21.07 -23.46
C ASN A 106 22.03 -22.22 -22.92
N SER A 107 23.35 -22.03 -22.85
CA SER A 107 24.27 -22.97 -22.20
C SER A 107 23.87 -23.31 -20.74
N ASP A 108 23.19 -22.40 -20.07
CA ASP A 108 22.73 -22.53 -18.69
C ASP A 108 21.30 -23.13 -18.58
N GLY A 109 20.72 -23.54 -19.70
CA GLY A 109 19.42 -24.15 -19.79
C GLY A 109 18.30 -23.26 -20.31
N PRO A 110 17.02 -23.70 -20.19
CA PRO A 110 15.87 -22.95 -20.68
C PRO A 110 15.57 -21.75 -19.82
N LEU A 111 15.23 -20.63 -20.48
CA LEU A 111 14.71 -19.42 -19.85
C LEU A 111 13.21 -19.30 -20.12
N TRP A 112 12.46 -19.22 -19.03
CA TRP A 112 11.02 -19.08 -19.03
C TRP A 112 10.60 -17.64 -18.84
N SER A 113 9.73 -17.14 -19.71
CA SER A 113 9.05 -15.85 -19.52
C SER A 113 7.65 -16.10 -18.97
N VAL A 114 7.34 -15.46 -17.86
CA VAL A 114 6.01 -15.49 -17.24
C VAL A 114 5.46 -14.08 -17.24
N GLN A 115 4.31 -13.90 -17.89
CA GLN A 115 3.61 -12.61 -17.94
C GLN A 115 2.31 -12.72 -17.17
N CYS A 116 2.01 -11.73 -16.37
CA CYS A 116 0.73 -11.62 -15.68
C CYS A 116 0.32 -10.16 -15.48
N ARG A 117 -0.95 -9.98 -15.13
CA ARG A 117 -1.49 -8.72 -14.66
C ARG A 117 -1.74 -8.81 -13.18
N LEU A 118 -1.32 -7.81 -12.46
CA LEU A 118 -1.55 -7.68 -11.04
C LEU A 118 -2.60 -6.59 -10.79
N ASP A 119 -3.55 -6.91 -9.94
CA ASP A 119 -4.28 -5.87 -9.20
C ASP A 119 -3.36 -5.49 -8.05
N VAL A 120 -2.97 -4.23 -7.99
CA VAL A 120 -2.12 -3.68 -6.94
C VAL A 120 -2.99 -2.76 -6.12
N GLU A 121 -3.16 -3.07 -4.84
CA GLU A 121 -3.77 -2.09 -3.94
C GLU A 121 -2.87 -0.85 -3.98
N PRO A 122 -3.47 0.35 -4.08
CA PRO A 122 -2.69 1.56 -3.95
C PRO A 122 -1.90 1.41 -2.65
N GLY A 123 -0.60 1.25 -2.79
CA GLY A 123 0.30 1.06 -1.65
C GLY A 123 0.13 2.21 -0.67
N ILE A 124 0.70 2.08 0.50
CA ILE A 124 0.76 3.22 1.42
C ILE A 124 1.34 4.35 0.59
N GLY A 125 0.47 5.28 0.15
CA GLY A 125 0.86 6.43 -0.66
C GLY A 125 2.00 7.15 0.04
N GLY A 126 2.93 7.77 -0.66
CA GLY A 126 4.09 8.42 -0.04
C GLY A 126 3.73 9.38 1.10
N ASP A 127 2.49 9.82 1.16
CA ASP A 127 1.97 10.68 2.24
C ASP A 127 1.03 9.92 3.21
N GLU A 128 0.86 8.60 3.08
CA GLU A 128 0.04 7.81 4.01
C GLU A 128 0.88 7.06 5.02
N VAL A 129 0.34 6.95 6.21
CA VAL A 129 0.83 6.09 7.30
C VAL A 129 -0.31 5.19 7.71
N TRP A 130 -0.03 3.92 7.84
CA TRP A 130 -0.99 2.96 8.38
C TRP A 130 -0.67 2.69 9.84
N ILE A 131 -1.70 2.73 10.66
CA ILE A 131 -1.56 2.57 12.10
C ILE A 131 -2.23 1.28 12.52
N ASP A 132 -1.47 0.45 13.25
CA ASP A 132 -1.95 -0.81 13.80
C ASP A 132 -3.15 -0.55 14.72
N PRO A 133 -4.28 -1.25 14.51
CA PRO A 133 -5.48 -1.06 15.33
C PRO A 133 -5.37 -1.67 16.73
N GLU A 134 -4.28 -2.37 17.07
CA GLU A 134 -4.15 -3.05 18.36
C GLU A 134 -4.21 -2.05 19.53
N GLY A 135 -5.17 -2.29 20.42
CA GLY A 135 -5.45 -1.40 21.55
C GLY A 135 -6.39 -0.25 21.26
N TRP A 136 -6.88 -0.12 20.00
CA TRP A 136 -7.75 0.99 19.59
C TRP A 136 -9.08 0.51 18.97
N ASP A 137 -10.19 0.78 19.61
CA ASP A 137 -11.52 0.60 19.02
C ASP A 137 -11.82 1.71 18.00
N GLU A 138 -11.50 2.94 18.38
CA GLU A 138 -11.58 4.14 17.56
C GLU A 138 -10.28 4.92 17.72
N LEU A 139 -9.80 5.52 16.63
CA LEU A 139 -8.58 6.32 16.64
C LEU A 139 -8.84 7.69 16.03
N TYR A 140 -8.45 8.71 16.76
CA TYR A 140 -8.48 10.10 16.35
C TYR A 140 -7.07 10.66 16.32
N VAL A 141 -6.84 11.60 15.43
CA VAL A 141 -5.59 12.36 15.32
C VAL A 141 -5.90 13.81 15.60
N PHE A 142 -5.28 14.34 16.63
CA PHE A 142 -5.29 15.76 16.93
C PHE A 142 -3.94 16.38 16.57
N ILE A 143 -3.98 17.44 15.77
CA ILE A 143 -2.78 18.12 15.27
C ILE A 143 -2.74 19.49 15.95
N TRP A 144 -1.67 19.78 16.67
CA TRP A 144 -1.49 21.09 17.22
C TRP A 144 -0.09 21.66 17.03
N VAL A 145 -0.05 22.95 16.85
CA VAL A 145 1.14 23.75 16.67
C VAL A 145 1.09 24.84 17.72
N ALA A 146 2.23 25.20 18.27
CA ALA A 146 2.39 26.10 19.42
C ALA A 146 1.72 27.46 19.25
N TYR A 147 0.62 27.72 18.94
CA TYR A 147 -0.19 28.94 18.80
C TYR A 147 -1.35 28.80 17.80
N TYR A 148 -1.53 27.60 17.20
CA TYR A 148 -2.54 27.43 16.17
C TYR A 148 -3.06 26.00 16.15
N THR A 149 -4.36 25.81 16.29
CA THR A 149 -5.01 24.51 16.08
C THR A 149 -6.13 24.71 15.08
N ASP A 150 -6.05 24.02 13.94
CA ASP A 150 -7.12 24.05 12.92
C ASP A 150 -8.26 23.08 13.26
N TYR A 151 -8.09 22.25 14.27
CA TYR A 151 -9.05 21.20 14.60
C TYR A 151 -9.51 21.31 16.04
N GLU A 152 -10.82 21.14 16.25
CA GLU A 152 -11.38 20.99 17.58
C GLU A 152 -11.09 19.59 18.13
N TRP A 153 -10.87 19.49 19.44
CA TRP A 153 -10.72 18.20 20.11
C TRP A 153 -11.95 17.30 19.89
N PRO A 154 -11.83 16.00 19.59
CA PRO A 154 -10.63 15.15 19.62
C PRO A 154 -9.85 15.09 18.29
N GLY A 155 -10.12 15.99 17.35
CA GLY A 155 -9.46 16.04 16.06
C GLY A 155 -10.14 15.20 14.98
N ILE A 156 -9.36 14.64 14.09
CA ILE A 156 -9.82 13.91 12.91
C ILE A 156 -9.98 12.44 13.26
N LYS A 157 -11.19 11.89 13.09
CA LYS A 157 -11.44 10.46 13.22
C LYS A 157 -10.81 9.72 12.02
N LEU A 158 -9.90 8.80 12.30
CA LEU A 158 -9.30 7.96 11.28
C LEU A 158 -10.24 6.83 10.86
N LYS A 159 -10.13 6.44 9.60
CA LYS A 159 -10.89 5.33 9.03
C LYS A 159 -9.97 4.14 8.83
N LYS A 160 -10.50 2.95 9.09
CA LYS A 160 -9.80 1.70 8.77
C LYS A 160 -9.87 1.42 7.26
N ASN A 161 -8.75 0.98 6.71
CA ASN A 161 -8.71 0.43 5.36
C ASN A 161 -9.28 -1.00 5.33
N LYS A 162 -9.29 -1.63 4.17
CA LYS A 162 -9.79 -3.00 4.00
C LYS A 162 -9.01 -4.06 4.79
N LEU A 163 -7.77 -3.76 5.13
CA LEU A 163 -6.88 -4.63 5.92
C LEU A 163 -7.04 -4.43 7.42
N GLY A 164 -7.86 -3.46 7.83
CA GLY A 164 -8.15 -3.17 9.22
C GLY A 164 -7.22 -2.13 9.87
N TYR A 165 -6.20 -1.62 9.18
CA TYR A 165 -5.33 -0.55 9.68
C TYR A 165 -6.00 0.81 9.59
N TYR A 166 -5.79 1.66 10.58
CA TYR A 166 -6.16 3.06 10.47
C TYR A 166 -5.24 3.79 9.49
N VAL A 167 -5.80 4.65 8.66
CA VAL A 167 -5.05 5.42 7.66
C VAL A 167 -4.96 6.87 8.08
N PHE A 168 -3.75 7.37 8.22
CA PHE A 168 -3.44 8.78 8.44
C PHE A 168 -2.71 9.34 7.23
N ASN A 169 -3.21 10.46 6.69
CA ASN A 169 -2.61 11.09 5.53
C ASN A 169 -1.73 12.27 5.96
N LEU A 170 -0.43 12.14 5.77
CA LEU A 170 0.56 13.15 6.14
C LEU A 170 0.43 14.45 5.34
N SER A 171 -0.31 14.44 4.22
CA SER A 171 -0.58 15.67 3.47
C SER A 171 -1.39 16.69 4.29
N LEU A 172 -2.11 16.24 5.32
CA LEU A 172 -2.80 17.09 6.27
C LEU A 172 -1.83 17.95 7.10
N LEU A 173 -0.56 17.54 7.18
CA LEU A 173 0.49 18.27 7.88
C LEU A 173 1.21 19.29 6.99
N ARG A 174 0.91 19.32 5.68
CA ARG A 174 1.53 20.26 4.75
C ARG A 174 1.11 21.69 5.07
N GLY A 175 2.11 22.53 5.27
CA GLY A 175 1.91 23.94 5.62
C GLY A 175 2.00 24.25 7.11
N PHE A 176 2.09 23.21 7.95
CA PHE A 176 2.39 23.42 9.37
C PHE A 176 3.90 23.63 9.57
N PRO A 177 4.29 24.51 10.50
CA PRO A 177 5.69 24.67 10.87
C PRO A 177 6.24 23.40 11.55
N TYR A 178 7.55 23.20 11.48
CA TYR A 178 8.23 22.01 12.00
C TYR A 178 8.16 21.78 13.51
N ASP A 179 7.62 22.72 14.28
CA ASP A 179 7.49 22.69 15.74
C ASP A 179 6.10 22.24 16.22
N GLY A 180 5.35 21.56 15.39
CA GLY A 180 4.07 20.99 15.75
C GLY A 180 4.15 19.56 16.30
N TYR A 181 3.02 19.11 16.84
CA TYR A 181 2.84 17.80 17.45
C TYR A 181 1.58 17.12 16.93
N VAL A 182 1.61 15.79 16.90
CA VAL A 182 0.43 14.96 16.64
C VAL A 182 0.15 14.12 17.88
N GLU A 183 -1.09 14.11 18.27
CA GLU A 183 -1.59 13.29 19.35
C GLU A 183 -2.59 12.27 18.79
N PHE A 184 -2.49 11.04 19.24
CA PHE A 184 -3.45 10.00 18.94
C PHE A 184 -4.33 9.74 20.16
N SER A 185 -5.63 9.62 19.98
CA SER A 185 -6.56 9.41 21.08
C SER A 185 -7.75 8.54 20.70
N ASN A 186 -8.48 8.04 21.70
CA ASN A 186 -9.77 7.39 21.51
C ASN A 186 -10.96 8.35 21.73
N ALA A 187 -10.72 9.63 21.75
CA ALA A 187 -11.67 10.69 22.05
C ALA A 187 -12.22 10.73 23.48
N ARG A 188 -11.76 9.87 24.38
CA ARG A 188 -12.27 9.81 25.76
C ARG A 188 -11.25 10.26 26.79
N ASP A 189 -10.20 9.48 27.00
CA ASP A 189 -9.24 9.75 28.09
C ASP A 189 -7.83 9.23 27.81
N LEU A 190 -7.61 8.53 26.71
CA LEU A 190 -6.32 7.93 26.38
C LEU A 190 -5.60 8.81 25.36
N PHE A 191 -4.47 9.30 25.79
CA PHE A 191 -3.57 10.09 24.99
C PHE A 191 -2.33 9.28 24.68
N ILE A 192 -1.84 9.47 23.49
CA ILE A 192 -0.44 9.23 23.20
C ILE A 192 0.17 10.59 23.03
N SER A 193 1.18 10.84 23.84
CA SER A 193 1.80 12.15 23.91
C SER A 193 2.48 12.55 22.62
N ASN A 194 2.46 13.79 22.39
CA ASN A 194 3.33 14.74 21.70
C ASN A 194 4.41 14.12 20.80
N ILE A 195 4.02 13.57 19.66
CA ILE A 195 4.98 13.13 18.67
C ILE A 195 5.34 14.32 17.79
N SER A 196 6.60 14.73 17.86
CA SER A 196 7.11 15.86 17.09
C SER A 196 7.05 15.64 15.57
N PHE A 197 6.74 16.68 14.80
CA PHE A 197 6.73 16.64 13.34
C PHE A 197 8.04 16.21 12.68
N TYR A 198 9.16 16.30 13.36
CA TYR A 198 10.45 15.85 12.83
C TYR A 198 10.50 14.36 12.49
N ASN A 199 9.60 13.56 13.03
CA ASN A 199 9.57 12.11 12.80
C ASN A 199 8.68 11.69 11.63
N PHE A 200 7.91 12.60 11.02
CA PHE A 200 6.90 12.22 10.03
C PHE A 200 7.47 11.83 8.67
N ASP A 201 8.61 12.35 8.28
CA ASP A 201 9.26 11.92 7.04
C ASP A 201 9.68 10.45 7.14
N ASP A 202 9.99 9.98 8.35
CA ASP A 202 10.30 8.56 8.60
C ASP A 202 9.06 7.67 8.58
N TRP A 203 7.85 8.22 8.72
CA TRP A 203 6.60 7.46 8.74
C TRP A 203 6.02 7.21 7.36
N ARG A 204 6.46 7.96 6.35
CA ARG A 204 5.93 7.87 4.99
C ARG A 204 6.00 6.45 4.45
N GLY A 205 4.86 5.95 4.01
CA GLY A 205 4.77 4.63 3.42
C GLY A 205 5.04 3.48 4.39
N ARG A 206 4.88 3.69 5.70
CA ARG A 206 5.14 2.68 6.73
C ARG A 206 3.88 2.29 7.49
N ILE A 207 3.94 1.14 8.13
CA ILE A 207 3.03 0.77 9.20
C ILE A 207 3.69 1.11 10.52
N ILE A 208 2.96 1.78 11.37
CA ILE A 208 3.39 2.10 12.72
C ILE A 208 2.42 1.50 13.74
N LYS A 209 2.96 1.14 14.89
CA LYS A 209 2.18 0.77 16.06
C LYS A 209 2.32 1.87 17.08
N VAL A 210 1.19 2.38 17.50
CA VAL A 210 1.07 3.44 18.49
C VAL A 210 0.29 2.86 19.64
N LYS A 211 0.92 2.71 20.81
CA LYS A 211 0.28 2.11 21.98
C LYS A 211 -0.38 3.19 22.83
N PRO A 212 -1.57 2.92 23.39
CA PRO A 212 -2.13 3.79 24.42
C PRO A 212 -1.12 3.97 25.56
N ASP A 213 -1.02 5.19 26.07
CA ASP A 213 -0.14 5.59 27.19
C ASP A 213 1.38 5.46 26.92
N SER A 214 1.81 5.47 25.68
CA SER A 214 3.22 5.43 25.30
C SER A 214 3.57 6.57 24.34
N ASP A 215 4.74 7.17 24.55
CA ASP A 215 5.32 8.19 23.68
C ASP A 215 6.13 7.56 22.53
N GLU A 216 6.26 6.24 22.53
CA GLU A 216 7.07 5.51 21.57
C GLU A 216 6.22 5.04 20.40
N VAL A 217 6.74 5.27 19.20
CA VAL A 217 6.21 4.72 17.96
C VAL A 217 7.07 3.53 17.56
N GLU A 218 6.45 2.38 17.48
CA GLU A 218 7.08 1.16 16.99
C GLU A 218 6.86 1.05 15.48
N TYR A 219 7.94 0.93 14.72
CA TYR A 219 7.86 0.65 13.29
C TYR A 219 7.65 -0.84 13.09
N LEU A 220 6.50 -1.19 12.54
CA LEU A 220 6.25 -2.57 12.18
C LEU A 220 6.96 -2.85 10.85
N SER A 221 7.94 -3.76 10.91
CA SER A 221 8.48 -4.31 9.67
C SER A 221 7.48 -5.30 9.11
N TRP A 222 7.28 -5.29 7.81
CA TRP A 222 6.50 -6.29 7.10
C TRP A 222 7.08 -7.71 7.22
N PHE A 223 8.22 -7.86 7.91
CA PHE A 223 9.07 -9.05 7.98
C PHE A 223 9.20 -9.64 9.39
N SER A 224 8.27 -9.42 10.28
CA SER A 224 8.28 -10.10 11.58
C SER A 224 7.30 -11.28 11.63
#